data_5a97819fd6f00d0374a8db6a6bf2cb75
#
_entry.id   5a97819fd6f00d0374a8db6a6bf2cb75
#
_cell.length_a   1.000
_cell.length_b   1.000
_cell.length_c   1.000
_cell.angle_alpha   90.00
_cell.angle_beta   90.00
_cell.angle_gamma   90.00
#
_symmetry.space_group_name_H-M   'P 1'
#
loop_
_entity.id
_entity.type
_entity.pdbx_description
1 polymer ?
#
loop_
_entity_poly.entity_id
_entity_poly.type
_entity_poly.pdbx_seq_one_letter_code
_entity_poly.pdbx_strand_id
1 'polypeptide(L)'
;MDILWKTLCAASAAWLLTTGSLLATTDGLKSEMKMEKSLNLTHEWDKVFPLSNKVNHRKVTFTNRYGITLAADMYVPKQAEGKLPAIAVSGPFGAVKEQSSGLYAMTLAERGFLTIAFDPSYTGESGGEPRYVASPDINTEDFCAAVDFLSTCEQVDADRIGILG
;
A
#
# COMPACT_ATOMS: atom_id res chain seq x y z
N MET A 1 16.36 64.25 9.63
CA MET A 1 17.69 63.62 9.81
C MET A 1 17.58 62.35 9.03
N ASP A 2 17.66 62.35 7.75
CA ASP A 2 18.92 62.36 6.91
C ASP A 2 19.55 60.98 6.93
N ILE A 3 19.74 60.37 5.88
CA ILE A 3 20.41 60.55 4.64
C ILE A 3 21.04 59.20 4.25
N LEU A 4 20.84 58.86 3.04
CA LEU A 4 21.80 58.26 2.10
C LEU A 4 22.35 56.85 2.41
N TRP A 5 22.02 55.92 1.56
CA TRP A 5 23.03 55.23 0.77
C TRP A 5 22.45 54.84 -0.60
N LYS A 6 22.50 55.78 -1.52
CA LYS A 6 22.65 55.52 -2.95
C LYS A 6 24.14 55.70 -3.26
N THR A 7 24.73 54.75 -3.88
CA THR A 7 25.58 54.89 -5.07
C THR A 7 26.56 53.74 -5.23
N LEU A 8 26.55 53.25 -6.41
CA LEU A 8 27.60 52.72 -7.28
C LEU A 8 28.29 51.38 -6.93
N CYS A 9 28.08 50.41 -7.78
CA CYS A 9 29.15 50.01 -8.70
C CYS A 9 28.55 49.27 -9.90
N ALA A 10 28.50 49.98 -11.03
CA ALA A 10 28.41 49.36 -12.33
C ALA A 10 29.77 48.73 -12.64
N ALA A 11 29.83 47.42 -12.73
CA ALA A 11 30.93 46.71 -13.35
C ALA A 11 30.36 45.75 -14.39
N SER A 12 30.44 46.20 -15.61
CA SER A 12 30.25 45.47 -16.83
C SER A 12 31.24 44.30 -16.92
N ALA A 13 30.76 43.08 -16.83
CA ALA A 13 31.48 41.93 -17.33
C ALA A 13 30.56 41.18 -18.30
N ALA A 14 30.79 41.39 -19.56
CA ALA A 14 30.24 40.61 -20.65
C ALA A 14 30.72 39.15 -20.48
N TRP A 15 29.82 38.28 -20.15
CA TRP A 15 30.04 36.84 -20.28
C TRP A 15 29.31 36.36 -21.54
N LEU A 16 30.13 35.84 -22.43
CA LEU A 16 29.72 35.19 -23.68
C LEU A 16 28.60 34.20 -23.45
N LEU A 17 27.53 34.35 -24.17
CA LEU A 17 26.51 33.36 -24.42
C LEU A 17 27.12 32.15 -25.15
N THR A 18 27.51 31.13 -24.42
CA THR A 18 27.58 29.81 -24.99
C THR A 18 26.20 29.18 -24.77
N THR A 19 25.39 29.25 -25.81
CA THR A 19 24.19 28.45 -25.94
C THR A 19 24.61 26.97 -26.12
N GLY A 20 25.01 26.35 -25.02
CA GLY A 20 25.11 24.90 -24.93
C GLY A 20 23.70 24.39 -24.61
N SER A 21 23.12 23.75 -25.58
CA SER A 21 21.81 23.10 -25.51
C SER A 21 21.69 22.18 -24.27
N LEU A 22 20.97 22.66 -23.24
CA LEU A 22 20.54 21.86 -22.10
C LEU A 22 19.21 21.16 -22.47
N LEU A 23 19.23 20.36 -23.52
CA LEU A 23 18.12 19.56 -24.00
C LEU A 23 18.38 18.05 -23.85
N ALA A 24 19.10 17.65 -22.81
CA ALA A 24 19.40 16.23 -22.63
C ALA A 24 19.35 15.81 -21.18
N THR A 25 18.22 16.03 -20.46
CA THR A 25 18.04 15.43 -19.13
C THR A 25 16.60 15.10 -18.77
N THR A 26 15.62 15.36 -19.64
CA THR A 26 14.23 14.97 -19.32
C THR A 26 13.87 13.56 -19.77
N ASP A 27 14.61 12.98 -20.69
CA ASP A 27 14.38 11.58 -21.13
C ASP A 27 15.05 10.55 -20.21
N GLY A 28 16.10 10.91 -19.50
CA GLY A 28 16.77 10.03 -18.51
C GLY A 28 15.95 9.85 -17.24
N LEU A 29 15.18 10.84 -16.80
CA LEU A 29 14.33 10.71 -15.61
C LEU A 29 13.02 9.95 -15.86
N LYS A 30 12.61 9.81 -17.11
CA LYS A 30 11.42 9.03 -17.46
C LYS A 30 11.66 7.52 -17.56
N SER A 31 12.92 7.08 -17.67
CA SER A 31 13.24 5.65 -17.79
C SER A 31 13.37 4.95 -16.43
N GLU A 32 13.41 5.70 -15.32
CA GLU A 32 13.50 5.12 -13.96
C GLU A 32 12.16 5.11 -13.18
N MET A 33 11.07 5.55 -13.78
CA MET A 33 9.76 5.13 -13.27
C MET A 33 9.61 3.64 -13.61
N LYS A 34 10.17 2.81 -12.74
CA LYS A 34 9.94 1.35 -12.72
C LYS A 34 8.43 1.18 -12.77
N MET A 35 7.92 0.76 -13.94
CA MET A 35 6.50 0.44 -14.07
C MET A 35 6.20 -0.58 -12.98
N GLU A 36 5.42 -0.17 -11.99
CA GLU A 36 4.90 -1.06 -10.98
C GLU A 36 4.19 -2.19 -11.73
N LYS A 37 4.74 -3.41 -11.60
CA LYS A 37 4.20 -4.57 -12.30
C LYS A 37 2.81 -4.79 -11.73
N SER A 38 1.77 -4.51 -12.52
CA SER A 38 0.39 -4.74 -12.10
C SER A 38 0.25 -6.17 -11.60
N LEU A 39 -0.33 -6.33 -10.41
CA LEU A 39 -0.58 -7.65 -9.87
C LEU A 39 -1.63 -8.38 -10.72
N ASN A 40 -1.44 -9.68 -10.88
CA ASN A 40 -2.43 -10.53 -11.53
C ASN A 40 -3.37 -11.10 -10.46
N LEU A 41 -4.50 -10.42 -10.23
CA LEU A 41 -5.47 -10.79 -9.20
C LEU A 41 -6.54 -11.72 -9.77
N THR A 42 -6.84 -12.80 -9.06
CA THR A 42 -7.95 -13.70 -9.35
C THR A 42 -9.26 -13.09 -8.89
N HIS A 43 -10.21 -12.88 -9.79
CA HIS A 43 -11.51 -12.26 -9.47
C HIS A 43 -12.60 -13.28 -9.11
N GLU A 44 -12.42 -14.54 -9.42
CA GLU A 44 -13.32 -15.62 -9.03
C GLU A 44 -13.09 -16.01 -7.56
N TRP A 45 -14.09 -16.70 -6.96
CA TRP A 45 -13.95 -17.20 -5.61
C TRP A 45 -13.02 -18.42 -5.58
N ASP A 46 -11.80 -18.22 -5.12
CA ASP A 46 -10.71 -19.20 -5.12
C ASP A 46 -10.33 -19.71 -3.72
N LYS A 47 -11.16 -19.41 -2.71
CA LYS A 47 -10.88 -19.77 -1.31
C LYS A 47 -11.29 -21.20 -1.01
N VAL A 48 -10.59 -21.82 -0.06
CA VAL A 48 -10.87 -23.20 0.41
C VAL A 48 -12.12 -23.31 1.29
N PHE A 49 -12.85 -22.20 1.47
CA PHE A 49 -14.07 -22.11 2.28
C PHE A 49 -15.17 -21.37 1.49
N PRO A 50 -16.45 -21.59 1.79
CA PRO A 50 -17.55 -20.91 1.11
C PRO A 50 -17.65 -19.45 1.52
N LEU A 51 -18.08 -18.59 0.60
CA LEU A 51 -18.38 -17.19 0.89
C LEU A 51 -19.60 -17.10 1.82
N SER A 52 -19.45 -16.35 2.90
CA SER A 52 -20.55 -16.06 3.80
C SER A 52 -21.56 -15.08 3.18
N ASN A 53 -22.84 -15.34 3.37
CA ASN A 53 -23.91 -14.44 2.94
C ASN A 53 -24.05 -13.18 3.82
N LYS A 54 -23.32 -13.09 4.96
CA LYS A 54 -23.35 -11.98 5.91
C LYS A 54 -22.33 -10.87 5.61
N VAL A 55 -21.38 -11.14 4.71
CA VAL A 55 -20.29 -10.21 4.39
C VAL A 55 -20.27 -9.83 2.91
N ASN A 56 -19.76 -8.66 2.62
CA ASN A 56 -19.34 -8.24 1.30
C ASN A 56 -17.84 -8.53 1.17
N HIS A 57 -17.42 -9.06 0.05
CA HIS A 57 -16.03 -9.35 -0.26
C HIS A 57 -15.56 -8.55 -1.48
N ARG A 58 -14.32 -8.07 -1.43
CA ARG A 58 -13.63 -7.51 -2.58
C ARG A 58 -12.12 -7.64 -2.42
N LYS A 59 -11.39 -7.77 -3.53
CA LYS A 59 -9.93 -7.67 -3.52
C LYS A 59 -9.51 -6.20 -3.45
N VAL A 60 -8.45 -5.94 -2.70
CA VAL A 60 -7.82 -4.63 -2.56
C VAL A 60 -6.31 -4.79 -2.63
N THR A 61 -5.62 -3.71 -2.94
CA THR A 61 -4.16 -3.66 -2.95
C THR A 61 -3.67 -2.45 -2.18
N PHE A 62 -2.51 -2.55 -1.56
CA PHE A 62 -1.80 -1.45 -0.91
C PHE A 62 -0.30 -1.68 -1.02
N THR A 63 0.49 -0.66 -0.82
CA THR A 63 1.95 -0.73 -1.06
C THR A 63 2.68 -0.44 0.24
N ASN A 64 3.68 -1.27 0.57
CA ASN A 64 4.55 -1.06 1.72
C ASN A 64 5.64 -0.02 1.42
N ARG A 65 6.43 0.38 2.45
CA ARG A 65 7.49 1.39 2.29
C ARG A 65 8.61 0.98 1.35
N TYR A 66 8.74 -0.31 1.05
CA TYR A 66 9.73 -0.83 0.11
C TYR A 66 9.22 -0.81 -1.34
N GLY A 67 8.02 -0.27 -1.59
CA GLY A 67 7.41 -0.22 -2.91
C GLY A 67 6.89 -1.58 -3.40
N ILE A 68 6.65 -2.52 -2.48
CA ILE A 68 6.04 -3.82 -2.81
C ILE A 68 4.54 -3.69 -2.66
N THR A 69 3.80 -3.97 -3.75
CA THR A 69 2.34 -3.98 -3.72
C THR A 69 1.84 -5.31 -3.17
N LEU A 70 0.99 -5.22 -2.15
CA LEU A 70 0.39 -6.35 -1.46
C LEU A 70 -1.04 -6.56 -1.96
N ALA A 71 -1.44 -7.81 -2.11
CA ALA A 71 -2.79 -8.23 -2.45
C ALA A 71 -3.53 -8.69 -1.20
N ALA A 72 -4.77 -8.25 -1.04
CA ALA A 72 -5.60 -8.62 0.09
C ALA A 72 -7.06 -8.86 -0.33
N ASP A 73 -7.72 -9.71 0.43
CA ASP A 73 -9.17 -9.88 0.43
C ASP A 73 -9.76 -9.07 1.58
N MET A 74 -10.62 -8.12 1.25
CA MET A 74 -11.35 -7.31 2.23
C MET A 74 -12.74 -7.87 2.45
N TYR A 75 -13.12 -8.01 3.71
CA TYR A 75 -14.45 -8.46 4.14
C TYR A 75 -15.12 -7.38 4.98
N VAL A 76 -16.33 -7.00 4.59
CA VAL A 76 -17.11 -5.96 5.27
C VAL A 76 -18.46 -6.53 5.66
N PRO A 77 -18.91 -6.41 6.93
CA PRO A 77 -20.25 -6.81 7.33
C PRO A 77 -21.32 -6.14 6.47
N LYS A 78 -22.33 -6.89 6.02
CA LYS A 78 -23.45 -6.30 5.25
C LYS A 78 -24.33 -5.38 6.07
N GLN A 79 -24.44 -5.64 7.37
CA GLN A 79 -25.25 -4.85 8.31
C GLN A 79 -24.35 -3.97 9.19
N ALA A 80 -23.48 -3.19 8.55
CA ALA A 80 -22.58 -2.28 9.26
C ALA A 80 -23.26 -0.92 9.46
N GLU A 81 -23.21 -0.41 10.68
CA GLU A 81 -23.63 0.95 11.01
C GLU A 81 -22.43 1.73 11.56
N GLY A 82 -22.22 2.94 11.02
CA GLY A 82 -21.10 3.80 11.42
C GLY A 82 -19.72 3.25 11.06
N LYS A 83 -18.72 3.72 11.80
CA LYS A 83 -17.32 3.26 11.63
C LYS A 83 -17.08 1.96 12.40
N LEU A 84 -16.41 1.03 11.77
CA LEU A 84 -16.14 -0.31 12.28
C LEU A 84 -14.73 -0.41 12.87
N PRO A 85 -14.53 -1.22 13.92
CA PRO A 85 -13.19 -1.68 14.27
C PRO A 85 -12.66 -2.56 13.14
N ALA A 86 -11.35 -2.52 12.91
CA ALA A 86 -10.75 -3.26 11.81
C ALA A 86 -9.63 -4.20 12.26
N ILE A 87 -9.39 -5.28 11.49
CA ILE A 87 -8.34 -6.24 11.77
C ILE A 87 -7.63 -6.60 10.47
N ALA A 88 -6.29 -6.44 10.46
CA ALA A 88 -5.43 -6.98 9.43
C ALA A 88 -5.00 -8.40 9.81
N VAL A 89 -5.20 -9.34 8.90
CA VAL A 89 -4.93 -10.77 9.12
C VAL A 89 -3.91 -11.25 8.10
N SER A 90 -2.88 -11.97 8.55
CA SER A 90 -2.00 -12.73 7.68
C SER A 90 -1.81 -14.14 8.23
N GLY A 91 -1.50 -15.08 7.36
CA GLY A 91 -1.33 -16.48 7.74
C GLY A 91 0.08 -16.80 8.25
N PRO A 92 0.28 -18.04 8.70
CA PRO A 92 1.62 -18.52 9.02
C PRO A 92 2.50 -18.54 7.77
N PHE A 93 3.81 -18.63 8.00
CA PHE A 93 4.79 -18.67 6.92
C PHE A 93 4.43 -19.69 5.82
N GLY A 94 4.41 -19.22 4.58
CA GLY A 94 4.10 -20.01 3.39
C GLY A 94 2.59 -20.22 3.11
N ALA A 95 1.70 -19.74 3.98
CA ALA A 95 0.27 -19.73 3.70
C ALA A 95 -0.13 -18.51 2.85
N VAL A 96 -1.25 -18.64 2.16
CA VAL A 96 -1.85 -17.59 1.34
C VAL A 96 -3.22 -17.18 1.89
N LYS A 97 -3.66 -15.97 1.55
CA LYS A 97 -4.92 -15.38 2.04
C LYS A 97 -6.18 -16.18 1.69
N GLU A 98 -6.11 -17.06 0.69
CA GLU A 98 -7.20 -17.94 0.27
C GLU A 98 -7.45 -19.09 1.26
N GLN A 99 -6.57 -19.27 2.25
CA GLN A 99 -6.60 -20.35 3.23
C GLN A 99 -7.08 -19.86 4.61
N SER A 100 -6.35 -20.23 5.68
CA SER A 100 -6.75 -19.95 7.05
C SER A 100 -6.95 -18.46 7.36
N SER A 101 -6.05 -17.61 6.91
CA SER A 101 -6.16 -16.15 7.17
C SER A 101 -7.44 -15.55 6.58
N GLY A 102 -7.84 -15.94 5.37
CA GLY A 102 -9.11 -15.52 4.79
C GLY A 102 -10.33 -16.05 5.55
N LEU A 103 -10.28 -17.30 6.01
CA LEU A 103 -11.36 -17.87 6.84
C LEU A 103 -11.51 -17.12 8.16
N TYR A 104 -10.39 -16.82 8.85
CA TYR A 104 -10.42 -16.02 10.08
C TYR A 104 -10.93 -14.59 9.81
N ALA A 105 -10.44 -13.94 8.76
CA ALA A 105 -10.87 -12.60 8.39
C ALA A 105 -12.40 -12.57 8.12
N MET A 106 -12.91 -13.50 7.31
CA MET A 106 -14.34 -13.58 7.01
C MET A 106 -15.17 -13.85 8.29
N THR A 107 -14.70 -14.76 9.16
CA THR A 107 -15.40 -15.07 10.42
C THR A 107 -15.44 -13.89 11.40
N LEU A 108 -14.37 -13.09 11.44
CA LEU A 108 -14.34 -11.86 12.23
C LEU A 108 -15.25 -10.79 11.62
N ALA A 109 -15.33 -10.72 10.30
CA ALA A 109 -16.25 -9.80 9.63
C ALA A 109 -17.71 -10.15 9.92
N GLU A 110 -18.08 -11.41 10.04
CA GLU A 110 -19.43 -11.81 10.49
C GLU A 110 -19.77 -11.34 11.91
N ARG A 111 -18.76 -11.01 12.71
CA ARG A 111 -18.88 -10.51 14.08
C ARG A 111 -18.81 -9.00 14.21
N GLY A 112 -18.80 -8.28 13.08
CA GLY A 112 -18.88 -6.82 13.07
C GLY A 112 -17.55 -6.07 12.88
N PHE A 113 -16.47 -6.76 12.53
CA PHE A 113 -15.20 -6.13 12.17
C PHE A 113 -15.11 -5.90 10.65
N LEU A 114 -14.49 -4.81 10.22
CA LEU A 114 -13.97 -4.75 8.86
C LEU A 114 -12.61 -5.45 8.86
N THR A 115 -12.41 -6.41 7.97
CA THR A 115 -11.16 -7.19 7.98
C THR A 115 -10.51 -7.24 6.61
N ILE A 116 -9.20 -7.36 6.60
CA ILE A 116 -8.43 -7.74 5.42
C ILE A 116 -7.61 -8.98 5.72
N ALA A 117 -7.56 -9.94 4.79
CA ALA A 117 -6.57 -11.01 4.77
C ALA A 117 -5.61 -10.73 3.61
N PHE A 118 -4.32 -10.62 3.89
CA PHE A 118 -3.33 -10.28 2.87
C PHE A 118 -2.25 -11.34 2.72
N ASP A 119 -1.72 -11.45 1.50
CA ASP A 119 -0.50 -12.20 1.25
C ASP A 119 0.70 -11.33 1.64
N PRO A 120 1.67 -11.84 2.43
CA PRO A 120 2.92 -11.14 2.66
C PRO A 120 3.70 -10.86 1.36
N SER A 121 4.59 -9.89 1.39
CA SER A 121 5.55 -9.65 0.31
C SER A 121 6.18 -10.96 -0.18
N TYR A 122 6.38 -11.09 -1.48
CA TYR A 122 6.96 -12.27 -2.16
C TYR A 122 6.09 -13.52 -2.20
N THR A 123 4.87 -13.49 -1.65
CA THR A 123 3.98 -14.65 -1.50
C THR A 123 2.65 -14.43 -2.22
N GLY A 124 1.99 -15.50 -2.65
CA GLY A 124 0.66 -15.48 -3.25
C GLY A 124 0.53 -14.50 -4.41
N GLU A 125 -0.51 -13.67 -4.38
CA GLU A 125 -0.76 -12.63 -5.39
C GLU A 125 0.00 -11.32 -5.11
N SER A 126 0.63 -11.17 -3.93
CA SER A 126 1.47 -10.01 -3.61
C SER A 126 2.74 -9.95 -4.45
N GLY A 127 3.24 -8.75 -4.65
CA GLY A 127 4.45 -8.48 -5.43
C GLY A 127 5.75 -8.85 -4.71
N GLY A 128 6.85 -8.42 -5.30
CA GLY A 128 8.20 -8.60 -4.79
C GLY A 128 8.96 -9.75 -5.46
N GLU A 129 10.26 -9.54 -5.60
CA GLU A 129 11.22 -10.52 -6.13
C GLU A 129 12.45 -10.57 -5.21
N PRO A 130 13.11 -11.74 -5.03
CA PRO A 130 12.71 -13.06 -5.55
C PRO A 130 11.47 -13.61 -4.83
N ARG A 131 10.72 -14.51 -5.47
CA ARG A 131 9.52 -15.11 -4.88
C ARG A 131 9.85 -16.08 -3.76
N TYR A 132 8.88 -16.28 -2.85
CA TYR A 132 8.94 -17.25 -1.74
C TYR A 132 10.06 -16.99 -0.73
N VAL A 133 10.35 -15.72 -0.52
CA VAL A 133 11.29 -15.28 0.52
C VAL A 133 10.52 -14.86 1.76
N ALA A 134 11.01 -15.24 2.93
CA ALA A 134 10.54 -14.74 4.21
C ALA A 134 11.58 -13.82 4.83
N SER A 135 11.11 -12.69 5.32
CA SER A 135 11.89 -11.76 6.11
C SER A 135 11.02 -11.21 7.24
N PRO A 136 11.36 -11.46 8.51
CA PRO A 136 10.58 -10.93 9.62
C PRO A 136 10.43 -9.40 9.58
N ASP A 137 11.47 -8.69 9.15
CA ASP A 137 11.45 -7.23 9.05
C ASP A 137 10.46 -6.76 7.97
N ILE A 138 10.45 -7.42 6.82
CA ILE A 138 9.52 -7.10 5.73
C ILE A 138 8.09 -7.50 6.10
N ASN A 139 7.90 -8.66 6.72
CA ASN A 139 6.58 -9.09 7.17
C ASN A 139 6.00 -8.13 8.23
N THR A 140 6.84 -7.62 9.15
CA THR A 140 6.43 -6.58 10.10
C THR A 140 6.00 -5.31 9.37
N GLU A 141 6.75 -4.89 8.35
CA GLU A 141 6.40 -3.75 7.52
C GLU A 141 5.10 -3.98 6.74
N ASP A 142 4.86 -5.20 6.25
CA ASP A 142 3.62 -5.54 5.55
C ASP A 142 2.39 -5.35 6.46
N PHE A 143 2.51 -5.72 7.75
CA PHE A 143 1.47 -5.42 8.74
C PHE A 143 1.32 -3.92 9.02
N CYS A 144 2.43 -3.16 9.09
CA CYS A 144 2.37 -1.70 9.23
C CYS A 144 1.61 -1.08 8.04
N ALA A 145 1.96 -1.46 6.82
CA ALA A 145 1.29 -1.00 5.61
C ALA A 145 -0.20 -1.39 5.56
N ALA A 146 -0.55 -2.57 6.08
CA ALA A 146 -1.94 -3.03 6.19
C ALA A 146 -2.74 -2.17 7.18
N VAL A 147 -2.16 -1.80 8.33
CA VAL A 147 -2.77 -0.90 9.31
C VAL A 147 -2.92 0.51 8.73
N ASP A 148 -1.90 1.03 8.07
CA ASP A 148 -1.94 2.33 7.41
C ASP A 148 -3.06 2.36 6.35
N PHE A 149 -3.14 1.33 5.51
CA PHE A 149 -4.23 1.20 4.53
C PHE A 149 -5.61 1.20 5.19
N LEU A 150 -5.81 0.40 6.25
CA LEU A 150 -7.07 0.35 6.97
C LEU A 150 -7.44 1.71 7.58
N SER A 151 -6.46 2.45 8.09
CA SER A 151 -6.69 3.78 8.69
C SER A 151 -7.21 4.80 7.68
N THR A 152 -6.94 4.62 6.40
CA THR A 152 -7.44 5.47 5.30
C THR A 152 -8.86 5.11 4.83
N CYS A 153 -9.39 3.95 5.24
CA CYS A 153 -10.72 3.52 4.84
C CYS A 153 -11.80 4.30 5.58
N GLU A 154 -12.72 4.92 4.85
CA GLU A 154 -13.81 5.75 5.44
C GLU A 154 -14.68 4.99 6.44
N GLN A 155 -14.87 3.69 6.24
CA GLN A 155 -15.70 2.81 7.08
C GLN A 155 -14.96 2.34 8.34
N VAL A 156 -13.66 2.63 8.50
CA VAL A 156 -12.85 2.17 9.62
C VAL A 156 -12.76 3.24 10.70
N ASP A 157 -12.87 2.79 11.94
CA ASP A 157 -12.49 3.57 13.12
C ASP A 157 -10.97 3.42 13.31
N ALA A 158 -10.23 4.46 12.96
CA ALA A 158 -8.76 4.43 12.98
C ALA A 158 -8.16 4.22 14.38
N ASP A 159 -8.93 4.50 15.45
CA ASP A 159 -8.50 4.26 16.83
C ASP A 159 -8.71 2.80 17.27
N ARG A 160 -9.35 1.97 16.44
CA ARG A 160 -9.67 0.58 16.74
C ARG A 160 -9.23 -0.38 15.64
N ILE A 161 -7.92 -0.39 15.36
CA ILE A 161 -7.32 -1.31 14.39
C ILE A 161 -6.43 -2.31 15.13
N GLY A 162 -6.63 -3.59 14.86
CA GLY A 162 -5.84 -4.68 15.39
C GLY A 162 -5.17 -5.50 14.29
N ILE A 163 -4.26 -6.38 14.70
CA ILE A 163 -3.59 -7.36 13.82
C ILE A 163 -3.78 -8.77 14.36
N LEU A 164 -3.84 -9.73 13.45
CA LEU A 164 -3.87 -11.17 13.73
C LEU A 164 -2.91 -11.88 12.78
N GLY A 165 -1.88 -12.56 13.33
CA GLY A 165 -0.86 -13.30 12.60
C GLY A 165 -0.60 -14.68 13.17
#